data_248964a85ab9c4ec475d5a03a99f581c
#
_entry.id   248964a85ab9c4ec475d5a03a99f581c
#
_cell.length_a   1.000
_cell.length_b   1.000
_cell.length_c   1.000
_cell.angle_alpha   90.00
_cell.angle_beta   90.00
_cell.angle_gamma   90.00
#
_symmetry.space_group_name_H-M   'P 1'
#
loop_
_entity.id
_entity.type
_entity.pdbx_description
1 polymer ?
#
loop_
_entity_poly.entity_id
_entity_poly.type
_entity_poly.pdbx_seq_one_letter_code
_entity_poly.pdbx_strand_id
1 'polypeptide(L)'
;IGGVEYHGHTWELGPRKAKEILFTARPIDAVEAERRGMVNRVVPLADLETEARTLAAEIARMHPHALAMAKRAVNQTMDIMGQSAALQSCFDIHQLGHASAYGQTGQWVVAGMDAVKGKQ
;
A
#
# COMPACT_ATOMS: atom_id res chain seq x y z
N ILE A 1 6.81 -10.46 -10.21
CA ILE A 1 6.04 -9.75 -11.19
C ILE A 1 5.81 -8.39 -10.66
N GLY A 2 6.15 -7.41 -11.44
CA GLY A 2 6.27 -6.04 -11.06
C GLY A 2 5.20 -5.42 -10.20
N GLY A 3 4.91 -6.05 -9.13
CA GLY A 3 4.14 -5.47 -8.08
C GLY A 3 2.70 -5.16 -8.44
N VAL A 4 2.19 -4.20 -7.80
CA VAL A 4 0.84 -3.72 -7.88
C VAL A 4 0.80 -2.38 -8.61
N GLU A 5 -0.31 -2.03 -9.18
CA GLU A 5 -0.51 -0.76 -9.86
C GLU A 5 -0.20 0.44 -8.95
N TYR A 6 -0.56 0.34 -7.69
CA TYR A 6 -0.23 1.31 -6.66
C TYR A 6 0.83 0.74 -5.70
N HIS A 7 2.09 1.12 -5.88
CA HIS A 7 3.21 0.56 -5.13
C HIS A 7 3.54 1.39 -3.87
N GLY A 8 2.63 1.38 -2.89
CA GLY A 8 2.86 2.03 -1.59
C GLY A 8 3.75 1.26 -0.62
N HIS A 9 3.97 -0.03 -0.85
CA HIS A 9 4.64 -0.95 0.09
C HIS A 9 6.00 -0.45 0.59
N THR A 10 6.82 0.14 -0.28
CA THR A 10 8.16 0.62 0.08
C THR A 10 8.09 1.80 1.06
N TRP A 11 7.09 2.66 0.90
CA TRP A 11 6.86 3.83 1.75
C TRP A 11 6.32 3.45 3.12
N GLU A 12 5.37 2.50 3.14
CA GLU A 12 4.69 2.07 4.37
C GLU A 12 5.52 1.07 5.21
N LEU A 13 6.30 0.20 4.56
CA LEU A 13 6.94 -0.95 5.21
C LEU A 13 8.48 -0.92 5.14
N GLY A 14 9.03 0.02 4.38
CA GLY A 14 10.44 0.04 4.04
C GLY A 14 10.85 -1.02 3.02
N PRO A 15 12.03 -0.87 2.39
CA PRO A 15 12.39 -1.65 1.18
C PRO A 15 12.58 -3.14 1.44
N ARG A 16 13.04 -3.54 2.62
CA ARG A 16 13.27 -4.97 2.93
C ARG A 16 11.97 -5.75 3.08
N LYS A 17 11.01 -5.21 3.84
CA LYS A 17 9.71 -5.87 4.05
C LYS A 17 8.86 -5.83 2.79
N ALA A 18 8.91 -4.73 2.04
CA ALA A 18 8.26 -4.65 0.73
C ALA A 18 8.75 -5.76 -0.21
N LYS A 19 10.06 -5.99 -0.31
CA LYS A 19 10.62 -7.09 -1.11
C LYS A 19 10.18 -8.46 -0.62
N GLU A 20 10.19 -8.70 0.70
CA GLU A 20 9.73 -9.97 1.27
C GLU A 20 8.29 -10.28 0.86
N ILE A 21 7.38 -9.32 1.06
CA ILE A 21 5.96 -9.48 0.71
C ILE A 21 5.78 -9.70 -0.80
N LEU A 22 6.41 -8.87 -1.62
CA LEU A 22 6.26 -8.92 -3.08
C LEU A 22 6.88 -10.19 -3.69
N PHE A 23 7.99 -10.69 -3.11
CA PHE A 23 8.66 -11.88 -3.63
C PHE A 23 7.98 -13.18 -3.20
N THR A 24 7.40 -13.19 -2.00
CA THR A 24 6.75 -14.38 -1.44
C THR A 24 5.25 -14.44 -1.67
N ALA A 25 4.65 -13.31 -2.07
CA ALA A 25 3.20 -13.12 -2.16
C ALA A 25 2.46 -13.47 -0.84
N ARG A 26 3.15 -13.43 0.30
CA ARG A 26 2.53 -13.67 1.60
C ARG A 26 1.74 -12.45 2.04
N PRO A 27 0.53 -12.62 2.57
CA PRO A 27 -0.22 -11.52 3.15
C PRO A 27 0.50 -10.99 4.40
N ILE A 28 0.28 -9.72 4.69
CA ILE A 28 0.62 -9.11 5.97
C ILE A 28 -0.65 -9.11 6.83
N ASP A 29 -0.54 -9.55 8.08
CA ASP A 29 -1.66 -9.48 9.01
C ASP A 29 -1.77 -8.09 9.67
N ALA A 30 -2.88 -7.86 10.36
CA ALA A 30 -3.17 -6.57 10.97
C ALA A 30 -2.16 -6.18 12.05
N VAL A 31 -1.71 -7.15 12.86
CA VAL A 31 -0.75 -6.93 13.96
C VAL A 31 0.61 -6.52 13.39
N GLU A 32 1.08 -7.20 12.35
CA GLU A 32 2.34 -6.83 11.68
C GLU A 32 2.20 -5.47 10.99
N ALA A 33 1.05 -5.17 10.38
CA ALA A 33 0.78 -3.88 9.75
C ALA A 33 0.85 -2.72 10.75
N GLU A 34 0.26 -2.88 11.95
CA GLU A 34 0.36 -1.90 13.03
C GLU A 34 1.81 -1.76 13.52
N ARG A 35 2.47 -2.86 13.79
CA ARG A 35 3.88 -2.87 14.24
C ARG A 35 4.82 -2.16 13.26
N ARG A 36 4.49 -2.16 11.98
CA ARG A 36 5.27 -1.50 10.90
C ARG A 36 4.84 -0.07 10.62
N GLY A 37 3.76 0.40 11.22
CA GLY A 37 3.22 1.74 10.96
C GLY A 37 2.42 1.87 9.67
N MET A 38 2.06 0.75 9.03
CA MET A 38 1.20 0.75 7.85
C MET A 38 -0.24 1.13 8.20
N VAL A 39 -0.68 0.78 9.41
CA VAL A 39 -1.94 1.21 10.01
C VAL A 39 -1.69 1.80 11.39
N ASN A 40 -2.52 2.75 11.80
CA ASN A 40 -2.34 3.47 13.07
C ASN A 40 -2.74 2.63 14.29
N ARG A 41 -3.74 1.74 14.11
CA ARG A 41 -4.33 0.97 15.21
C ARG A 41 -5.02 -0.27 14.69
N VAL A 42 -4.96 -1.34 15.47
CA VAL A 42 -5.73 -2.56 15.26
C VAL A 42 -6.74 -2.71 16.38
N VAL A 43 -7.99 -2.98 16.02
CA VAL A 43 -9.10 -3.15 16.95
C VAL A 43 -9.96 -4.37 16.53
N PRO A 44 -10.76 -4.96 17.42
CA PRO A 44 -11.74 -5.97 17.03
C PRO A 44 -12.66 -5.45 15.92
N LEU A 45 -13.03 -6.31 14.98
CA LEU A 45 -13.86 -5.92 13.83
C LEU A 45 -15.19 -5.28 14.27
N ALA A 46 -15.77 -5.73 15.37
CA ALA A 46 -17.02 -5.18 15.92
C ALA A 46 -16.87 -3.71 16.37
N ASP A 47 -15.65 -3.29 16.74
CA ASP A 47 -15.37 -1.95 17.27
C ASP A 47 -14.84 -0.99 16.21
N LEU A 48 -14.50 -1.50 15.01
CA LEU A 48 -13.79 -0.74 13.98
C LEU A 48 -14.52 0.56 13.59
N GLU A 49 -15.83 0.49 13.36
CA GLU A 49 -16.61 1.67 12.98
C GLU A 49 -16.68 2.69 14.11
N THR A 50 -16.87 2.25 15.34
CA THR A 50 -16.93 3.11 16.53
C THR A 50 -15.60 3.83 16.75
N GLU A 51 -14.49 3.11 16.67
CA GLU A 51 -13.14 3.68 16.80
C GLU A 51 -12.84 4.68 15.69
N ALA A 52 -13.17 4.34 14.45
CA ALA A 52 -12.98 5.24 13.31
C ALA A 52 -13.80 6.53 13.46
N ARG A 53 -15.07 6.44 13.88
CA ARG A 53 -15.92 7.60 14.13
C ARG A 53 -15.42 8.43 15.30
N THR A 54 -14.91 7.82 16.35
CA THR A 54 -14.33 8.51 17.51
C THR A 54 -13.14 9.34 17.08
N LEU A 55 -12.19 8.76 16.35
CA LEU A 55 -11.03 9.48 15.82
C LEU A 55 -11.44 10.60 14.85
N ALA A 56 -12.40 10.35 13.97
CA ALA A 56 -12.92 11.37 13.07
C ALA A 56 -13.57 12.55 13.82
N ALA A 57 -14.30 12.27 14.90
CA ALA A 57 -14.89 13.31 15.75
C ALA A 57 -13.83 14.13 16.51
N GLU A 58 -12.74 13.49 16.94
CA GLU A 58 -11.60 14.20 17.52
C GLU A 58 -10.95 15.15 16.53
N ILE A 59 -10.71 14.68 15.32
CA ILE A 59 -10.15 15.49 14.23
C ILE A 59 -11.10 16.65 13.88
N ALA A 60 -12.39 16.40 13.80
CA ALA A 60 -13.40 17.40 13.46
C ALA A 60 -13.49 18.57 14.46
N ARG A 61 -12.97 18.42 15.68
CA ARG A 61 -12.88 19.51 16.67
C ARG A 61 -11.73 20.49 16.39
N MET A 62 -10.79 20.12 15.54
CA MET A 62 -9.65 20.98 15.20
C MET A 62 -10.06 22.06 14.19
N HIS A 63 -9.32 23.17 14.17
CA HIS A 63 -9.58 24.25 13.23
C HIS A 63 -9.42 23.78 11.77
N PRO A 64 -10.42 23.92 10.89
CA PRO A 64 -10.38 23.35 9.52
C PRO A 64 -9.19 23.82 8.70
N HIS A 65 -8.82 25.08 8.78
CA HIS A 65 -7.66 25.61 8.06
C HIS A 65 -6.35 24.98 8.54
N ALA A 66 -6.19 24.78 9.86
CA ALA A 66 -5.01 24.14 10.42
C ALA A 66 -4.89 22.69 9.94
N LEU A 67 -5.99 21.94 9.90
CA LEU A 67 -6.04 20.57 9.34
C LEU A 67 -5.64 20.56 7.87
N ALA A 68 -6.18 21.47 7.07
CA ALA A 68 -5.86 21.58 5.65
C ALA A 68 -4.36 21.85 5.43
N MET A 69 -3.78 22.76 6.23
CA MET A 69 -2.35 23.07 6.15
C MET A 69 -1.47 21.92 6.62
N ALA A 70 -1.83 21.24 7.71
CA ALA A 70 -1.11 20.07 8.20
C ALA A 70 -1.12 18.92 7.15
N LYS A 71 -2.29 18.61 6.59
CA LYS A 71 -2.40 17.61 5.52
C LYS A 71 -1.54 17.99 4.30
N ARG A 72 -1.61 19.25 3.88
CA ARG A 72 -0.79 19.76 2.77
C ARG A 72 0.71 19.61 3.05
N ALA A 73 1.15 19.98 4.25
CA ALA A 73 2.57 19.88 4.63
C ALA A 73 3.07 18.44 4.58
N VAL A 74 2.30 17.49 5.12
CA VAL A 74 2.64 16.05 5.05
C VAL A 74 2.71 15.56 3.61
N ASN A 75 1.67 15.83 2.81
CA ASN A 75 1.63 15.38 1.42
C ASN A 75 2.78 16.00 0.60
N GLN A 76 3.05 17.29 0.77
CA GLN A 76 4.13 17.97 0.08
C GLN A 76 5.50 17.41 0.48
N THR A 77 5.69 17.04 1.74
CA THR A 77 6.92 16.37 2.19
C THR A 77 7.11 15.03 1.45
N MET A 78 6.06 14.22 1.34
CA MET A 78 6.10 12.95 0.60
C MET A 78 6.42 13.17 -0.89
N ASP A 79 5.84 14.20 -1.49
CA ASP A 79 6.12 14.54 -2.90
C ASP A 79 7.56 15.01 -3.10
N ILE A 80 8.10 15.83 -2.22
CA ILE A 80 9.52 16.25 -2.25
C ILE A 80 10.46 15.06 -2.07
N MET A 81 10.09 14.08 -1.26
CA MET A 81 10.81 12.81 -1.11
C MET A 81 10.70 11.90 -2.34
N GLY A 82 9.88 12.27 -3.33
CA GLY A 82 9.76 11.56 -4.61
C GLY A 82 8.66 10.50 -4.66
N GLN A 83 7.67 10.51 -3.75
CA GLN A 83 6.64 9.48 -3.72
C GLN A 83 5.84 9.41 -5.01
N SER A 84 5.36 10.52 -5.54
CA SER A 84 4.59 10.55 -6.79
C SER A 84 5.39 10.02 -7.98
N ALA A 85 6.66 10.40 -8.11
CA ALA A 85 7.53 9.89 -9.15
C ALA A 85 7.82 8.39 -9.00
N ALA A 86 8.00 7.92 -7.77
CA ALA A 86 8.21 6.50 -7.49
C ALA A 86 6.96 5.67 -7.83
N LEU A 87 5.77 6.14 -7.49
CA LEU A 87 4.51 5.47 -7.84
C LEU A 87 4.32 5.38 -9.36
N GLN A 88 4.59 6.46 -10.10
CA GLN A 88 4.53 6.44 -11.56
C GLN A 88 5.52 5.44 -12.16
N SER A 89 6.77 5.46 -11.70
CA SER A 89 7.79 4.50 -12.16
C SER A 89 7.39 3.05 -11.88
N CYS A 90 6.80 2.77 -10.71
CA CYS A 90 6.32 1.43 -10.38
C CYS A 90 5.15 0.99 -11.25
N PHE A 91 4.25 1.90 -11.60
CA PHE A 91 3.18 1.64 -12.55
C PHE A 91 3.73 1.28 -13.94
N ASP A 92 4.71 2.02 -14.43
CA ASP A 92 5.36 1.74 -15.72
C ASP A 92 6.05 0.36 -15.71
N ILE A 93 6.74 0.00 -14.63
CA ILE A 93 7.35 -1.33 -14.45
C ILE A 93 6.27 -2.42 -14.41
N HIS A 94 5.14 -2.19 -13.76
CA HIS A 94 4.01 -3.11 -13.73
C HIS A 94 3.46 -3.36 -15.14
N GLN A 95 3.23 -2.31 -15.93
CA GLN A 95 2.76 -2.42 -17.31
C GLN A 95 3.77 -3.17 -18.19
N LEU A 96 5.06 -2.85 -18.06
CA LEU A 96 6.12 -3.56 -18.77
C LEU A 96 6.15 -5.05 -18.40
N GLY A 97 5.97 -5.38 -17.12
CA GLY A 97 5.88 -6.75 -16.64
C GLY A 97 4.74 -7.54 -17.28
N HIS A 98 3.57 -6.94 -17.39
CA HIS A 98 2.42 -7.53 -18.08
C HIS A 98 2.69 -7.77 -19.57
N ALA A 99 3.19 -6.74 -20.26
CA ALA A 99 3.49 -6.83 -21.70
C ALA A 99 4.56 -7.91 -21.98
N SER A 100 5.61 -7.96 -21.16
CA SER A 100 6.68 -8.96 -21.29
C SER A 100 6.16 -10.38 -21.04
N ALA A 101 5.36 -10.60 -20.02
CA ALA A 101 4.80 -11.92 -19.74
C ALA A 101 3.88 -12.39 -20.85
N TYR A 102 3.03 -11.52 -21.36
CA TYR A 102 2.15 -11.84 -22.49
C TYR A 102 2.95 -12.17 -23.76
N GLY A 103 3.99 -11.39 -24.06
CA GLY A 103 4.85 -11.62 -25.21
C GLY A 103 5.64 -12.93 -25.15
N GLN A 104 5.99 -13.39 -23.94
CA GLN A 104 6.74 -14.65 -23.74
C GLN A 104 5.87 -15.89 -23.68
N THR A 105 4.68 -15.80 -23.12
CA THR A 105 3.85 -16.95 -22.77
C THR A 105 2.47 -16.96 -23.43
N GLY A 106 2.06 -15.86 -24.05
CA GLY A 106 0.69 -15.65 -24.53
C GLY A 106 -0.35 -15.53 -23.43
N GLN A 107 0.08 -15.44 -22.16
CA GLN A 107 -0.81 -15.36 -21.00
C GLN A 107 -0.49 -14.13 -20.15
N TRP A 108 -1.52 -13.56 -19.54
CA TRP A 108 -1.35 -12.52 -18.55
C TRP A 108 -0.73 -13.09 -17.27
N VAL A 109 0.07 -12.29 -16.61
CA VAL A 109 0.72 -12.65 -15.35
C VAL A 109 -0.24 -13.22 -14.31
N VAL A 110 -1.46 -12.72 -14.27
CA VAL A 110 -2.53 -13.14 -13.33
C VAL A 110 -2.92 -14.62 -13.53
N ALA A 111 -2.81 -15.16 -14.73
CA ALA A 111 -3.13 -16.57 -15.00
C ALA A 111 -2.25 -17.57 -14.24
N GLY A 112 -1.03 -17.17 -13.84
CA GLY A 112 -0.14 -18.00 -13.02
C GLY A 112 -0.42 -17.96 -11.52
N MET A 113 -1.24 -17.04 -11.04
CA MET A 113 -1.48 -16.86 -9.60
C MET A 113 -2.36 -17.96 -9.00
N ASP A 114 -3.25 -18.57 -9.77
CA ASP A 114 -4.11 -19.66 -9.29
C ASP A 114 -3.30 -20.92 -8.99
N ALA A 115 -2.22 -21.16 -9.72
CA ALA A 115 -1.29 -22.25 -9.46
C ALA A 115 -0.47 -22.06 -8.16
N VAL A 116 -0.31 -20.82 -7.69
CA VAL A 116 0.39 -20.51 -6.44
C VAL A 116 -0.57 -20.57 -5.25
N LYS A 117 -1.81 -20.12 -5.41
CA LYS A 117 -2.84 -20.14 -4.35
C LYS A 117 -3.29 -21.55 -3.98
N GLY A 118 -3.21 -22.50 -4.89
CA GLY A 118 -3.55 -23.93 -4.64
C GLY A 118 -2.48 -24.70 -3.87
N LYS A 119 -1.34 -24.06 -3.51
CA LYS A 119 -0.22 -24.69 -2.78
C LYS A 119 -0.06 -24.17 -1.34
N GLN A 120 -0.97 -23.34 -0.87
CA GLN A 120 -1.06 -22.87 0.51
C GLN A 120 -2.26 -23.52 1.19
#